data_602c219c4e8b2b2aa5110116d723ba5c
#
_entry.id   602c219c4e8b2b2aa5110116d723ba5c
#
_cell.length_a   1.000
_cell.length_b   1.000
_cell.length_c   1.000
_cell.angle_alpha   90.00
_cell.angle_beta   90.00
_cell.angle_gamma   90.00
#
_symmetry.space_group_name_H-M   'P 1'
#
loop_
_entity.id
_entity.type
_entity.pdbx_description
1 polymer ?
#
loop_
_entity_poly.entity_id
_entity_poly.type
_entity_poly.pdbx_seq_one_letter_code
_entity_poly.pdbx_strand_id
1 'polypeptide(L)'
;MGKIYSLNPNDYKLLEEVGFGASATVYRAIYLPSNEEVAVKCLDLDRCGSNLLVSLFAGCWDGGGVEDLIVNLFEWRSIECRRLKFEIRVLDLVQFEAHGSDCSEYSIAEVEEEFGSVDDIRREAQTMTLIDHPNIIKAYCSFVVDCNLWVVMPFMAEGSCLHLMKIAYPEGFEESAIGSILKETLKALEYLHRHGHIHRDVKAGNILMDSNGEVKLADFGVSACLFDRGDRQRSRNTFVGTPCWMAPEVLQPGTGYDFKADIWSFGITALELAHGHAPFSKYPPMKVLLMTIQNAPPGLDYDRDKKFSKSFKEMVAMCLVKDQTKRPTAEKLLKHPFFKNAKPPELSVKKLFADLPPLWKRVKDLQVKDAAQLALKKMPSAEQEAISQV
;
A
#
# COMPACT_ATOMS: atom_id res chain seq x y z
N MET A 1 -15.26 21.70 -12.29
CA MET A 1 -15.50 21.48 -10.86
C MET A 1 -15.31 20.01 -10.58
N GLY A 2 -14.41 19.65 -9.66
CA GLY A 2 -14.24 18.26 -9.24
C GLY A 2 -15.52 17.74 -8.58
N LYS A 3 -15.79 16.46 -8.74
CA LYS A 3 -16.93 15.80 -8.10
C LYS A 3 -16.69 15.73 -6.59
N ILE A 4 -17.64 16.20 -5.79
CA ILE A 4 -17.58 16.16 -4.33
C ILE A 4 -18.35 14.93 -3.86
N TYR A 5 -17.70 14.08 -3.07
CA TYR A 5 -18.32 12.91 -2.45
C TYR A 5 -18.77 13.24 -1.02
N SER A 6 -19.90 12.69 -0.60
CA SER A 6 -20.48 12.93 0.72
C SER A 6 -19.64 12.28 1.82
N LEU A 7 -19.62 12.90 3.00
CA LEU A 7 -19.03 12.33 4.22
C LEU A 7 -20.08 11.56 5.06
N ASN A 8 -21.31 11.44 4.57
CA ASN A 8 -22.38 10.73 5.25
C ASN A 8 -22.35 9.24 4.87
N PRO A 9 -22.17 8.31 5.83
CA PRO A 9 -22.12 6.87 5.55
C PRO A 9 -23.40 6.32 4.92
N ASN A 10 -24.56 6.92 5.18
CA ASN A 10 -25.84 6.52 4.59
C ASN A 10 -25.91 6.72 3.08
N ASP A 11 -25.03 7.53 2.50
CA ASP A 11 -24.93 7.72 1.05
C ASP A 11 -24.13 6.62 0.35
N TYR A 12 -23.61 5.64 1.10
CA TYR A 12 -22.84 4.51 0.59
C TYR A 12 -23.51 3.18 0.95
N LYS A 13 -23.89 2.42 -0.06
CA LYS A 13 -24.39 1.06 0.11
C LYS A 13 -23.23 0.08 -0.05
N LEU A 14 -22.70 -0.43 1.07
CA LEU A 14 -21.70 -1.50 1.04
C LEU A 14 -22.28 -2.77 0.43
N LEU A 15 -21.52 -3.44 -0.39
CA LEU A 15 -21.85 -4.70 -1.07
C LEU A 15 -20.85 -5.80 -0.63
N GLU A 16 -20.22 -6.50 -1.57
CA GLU A 16 -19.32 -7.61 -1.26
C GLU A 16 -17.94 -7.14 -0.80
N GLU A 17 -17.31 -7.94 0.03
CA GLU A 17 -15.89 -7.81 0.34
C GLU A 17 -15.06 -8.17 -0.89
N VAL A 18 -14.13 -7.29 -1.25
CA VAL A 18 -13.25 -7.44 -2.42
C VAL A 18 -11.76 -7.43 -2.07
N GLY A 19 -11.45 -7.18 -0.82
CA GLY A 19 -10.09 -7.24 -0.29
C GLY A 19 -10.07 -7.25 1.23
N PHE A 20 -9.06 -7.88 1.81
CA PHE A 20 -8.87 -7.93 3.25
C PHE A 20 -7.39 -7.92 3.60
N GLY A 21 -7.06 -7.31 4.70
CA GLY A 21 -5.73 -7.23 5.30
C GLY A 21 -5.79 -7.39 6.82
N ALA A 22 -4.66 -7.24 7.49
CA ALA A 22 -4.58 -7.43 8.94
C ALA A 22 -5.46 -6.44 9.74
N SER A 23 -5.60 -5.21 9.26
CA SER A 23 -6.33 -4.11 9.94
C SER A 23 -7.33 -3.39 9.03
N ALA A 24 -7.61 -3.89 7.83
CA ALA A 24 -8.53 -3.25 6.90
C ALA A 24 -9.29 -4.26 6.05
N THR A 25 -10.56 -3.95 5.78
CA THR A 25 -11.40 -4.65 4.80
C THR A 25 -11.82 -3.68 3.71
N VAL A 26 -11.79 -4.11 2.46
CA VAL A 26 -12.22 -3.31 1.31
C VAL A 26 -13.53 -3.88 0.77
N TYR A 27 -14.54 -3.03 0.67
CA TYR A 27 -15.85 -3.36 0.12
C TYR A 27 -16.03 -2.73 -1.27
N ARG A 28 -16.67 -3.45 -2.18
CA ARG A 28 -17.38 -2.84 -3.29
C ARG A 28 -18.61 -2.12 -2.73
N ALA A 29 -18.86 -0.91 -3.20
CA ALA A 29 -19.98 -0.12 -2.72
C ALA A 29 -20.62 0.68 -3.85
N ILE A 30 -21.87 1.11 -3.65
CA ILE A 30 -22.57 2.07 -4.51
C ILE A 30 -22.68 3.40 -3.79
N TYR A 31 -22.16 4.45 -4.40
CA TYR A 31 -22.42 5.82 -3.98
C TYR A 31 -23.82 6.24 -4.47
N LEU A 32 -24.79 6.26 -3.56
CA LEU A 32 -26.21 6.39 -3.86
C LEU A 32 -26.57 7.68 -4.62
N PRO A 33 -25.98 8.88 -4.30
CA PRO A 33 -26.37 10.10 -4.98
C PRO A 33 -26.12 10.11 -6.49
N SER A 34 -25.14 9.35 -6.97
CA SER A 34 -24.83 9.26 -8.42
C SER A 34 -24.94 7.85 -8.98
N ASN A 35 -25.32 6.87 -8.17
CA ASN A 35 -25.39 5.45 -8.53
C ASN A 35 -24.09 4.91 -9.12
N GLU A 36 -22.95 5.34 -8.58
CA GLU A 36 -21.60 5.01 -9.05
C GLU A 36 -20.97 3.93 -8.21
N GLU A 37 -20.27 2.99 -8.84
CA GLU A 37 -19.46 2.01 -8.12
C GLU A 37 -18.19 2.66 -7.56
N VAL A 38 -17.94 2.43 -6.28
CA VAL A 38 -16.76 2.88 -5.54
C VAL A 38 -16.21 1.73 -4.69
N ALA A 39 -14.97 1.84 -4.26
CA ALA A 39 -14.42 1.00 -3.21
C ALA A 39 -14.40 1.77 -1.89
N VAL A 40 -14.77 1.11 -0.80
CA VAL A 40 -14.69 1.66 0.57
C VAL A 40 -13.73 0.78 1.35
N LYS A 41 -12.56 1.35 1.71
CA LYS A 41 -11.59 0.70 2.60
C LYS A 41 -11.95 1.08 4.02
N CYS A 42 -12.38 0.11 4.80
CA CYS A 42 -12.70 0.25 6.23
C CYS A 42 -11.48 -0.18 7.05
N LEU A 43 -10.84 0.77 7.72
CA LEU A 43 -9.71 0.51 8.61
C LEU A 43 -10.22 0.45 10.04
N ASP A 44 -9.95 -0.66 10.73
CA ASP A 44 -10.27 -0.86 12.14
C ASP A 44 -9.28 -0.04 12.99
N LEU A 45 -9.76 1.03 13.60
CA LEU A 45 -8.97 1.98 14.37
C LEU A 45 -8.43 1.36 15.65
N ASP A 46 -9.10 0.36 16.23
CA ASP A 46 -8.64 -0.35 17.42
C ASP A 46 -7.43 -1.26 17.14
N ARG A 47 -7.27 -1.68 15.87
CA ARG A 47 -6.13 -2.52 15.41
C ARG A 47 -5.02 -1.73 14.76
N CYS A 48 -5.28 -0.49 14.37
CA CYS A 48 -4.27 0.40 13.82
C CYS A 48 -3.44 0.99 14.97
N GLY A 49 -2.12 0.82 14.92
CA GLY A 49 -1.21 1.53 15.84
C GLY A 49 -1.35 3.05 15.67
N SER A 50 -1.10 3.81 16.73
CA SER A 50 -1.28 5.27 16.84
C SER A 50 -0.74 6.09 15.65
N ASN A 51 0.36 5.67 15.05
CA ASN A 51 1.01 6.38 13.92
C ASN A 51 0.18 6.39 12.63
N LEU A 52 -0.71 5.39 12.42
CA LEU A 52 -1.57 5.35 11.22
C LEU A 52 -2.78 6.27 11.37
N LEU A 53 -3.32 6.40 12.58
CA LEU A 53 -4.47 7.24 12.89
C LEU A 53 -4.19 8.71 12.60
N VAL A 54 -3.03 9.18 13.01
CA VAL A 54 -2.66 10.60 12.87
C VAL A 54 -2.49 11.01 11.40
N SER A 55 -1.86 10.18 10.56
CA SER A 55 -1.69 10.50 9.13
C SER A 55 -2.98 10.42 8.32
N LEU A 56 -4.00 9.67 8.79
CA LEU A 56 -5.27 9.50 8.08
C LEU A 56 -6.29 10.60 8.44
N PHE A 57 -6.33 11.07 9.70
CA PHE A 57 -7.20 12.18 10.12
C PHE A 57 -6.85 13.52 9.45
N ALA A 58 -5.57 13.72 9.18
CA ALA A 58 -5.11 14.95 8.54
C ALA A 58 -5.53 15.09 7.06
N GLY A 59 -5.93 14.00 6.38
CA GLY A 59 -6.43 14.00 5.00
C GLY A 59 -7.90 14.38 4.83
N CYS A 60 -8.67 14.46 5.93
CA CYS A 60 -10.12 14.71 5.88
C CYS A 60 -10.51 16.19 6.04
N TRP A 61 -9.55 17.11 6.06
CA TRP A 61 -9.85 18.49 6.39
C TRP A 61 -9.96 19.41 5.18
N ASP A 62 -11.19 19.80 4.83
CA ASP A 62 -11.52 20.86 3.88
C ASP A 62 -11.57 22.24 4.59
N GLY A 63 -10.44 22.77 5.07
CA GLY A 63 -10.30 24.20 5.39
C GLY A 63 -11.11 24.77 6.56
N GLY A 64 -11.74 23.95 7.39
CA GLY A 64 -12.39 24.35 8.64
C GLY A 64 -11.38 24.71 9.75
N GLY A 65 -11.77 25.53 10.73
CA GLY A 65 -10.88 25.95 11.83
C GLY A 65 -10.54 24.79 12.79
N VAL A 66 -9.53 24.99 13.64
CA VAL A 66 -9.14 24.03 14.70
C VAL A 66 -10.32 23.66 15.61
N GLU A 67 -11.29 24.59 15.74
CA GLU A 67 -12.52 24.39 16.50
C GLU A 67 -13.42 23.30 15.94
N ASP A 68 -13.51 23.13 14.61
CA ASP A 68 -14.32 22.10 13.97
C ASP A 68 -13.68 20.69 14.14
N LEU A 69 -12.35 20.60 14.21
CA LEU A 69 -11.65 19.38 14.55
C LEU A 69 -11.93 18.96 16.00
N ILE A 70 -11.94 19.93 16.91
CA ILE A 70 -12.22 19.71 18.34
C ILE A 70 -13.68 19.30 18.54
N VAL A 71 -14.64 19.88 17.83
CA VAL A 71 -16.06 19.51 17.91
C VAL A 71 -16.30 18.09 17.43
N ASN A 72 -15.69 17.69 16.31
CA ASN A 72 -15.80 16.32 15.82
C ASN A 72 -15.13 15.29 16.76
N LEU A 73 -14.04 15.66 17.43
CA LEU A 73 -13.41 14.83 18.46
C LEU A 73 -14.25 14.78 19.77
N PHE A 74 -15.02 15.84 20.09
CA PHE A 74 -15.94 15.87 21.24
C PHE A 74 -17.21 15.03 21.04
N GLU A 75 -17.79 15.01 19.83
CA GLU A 75 -18.88 14.09 19.51
C GLU A 75 -18.43 12.62 19.59
N TRP A 76 -17.17 12.36 19.31
CA TRP A 76 -16.54 11.04 19.45
C TRP A 76 -16.42 10.56 20.91
N ARG A 77 -16.33 11.47 21.88
CA ARG A 77 -16.34 11.14 23.33
C ARG A 77 -17.61 10.45 23.82
N SER A 78 -18.70 10.55 23.10
CA SER A 78 -19.98 9.94 23.49
C SER A 78 -20.09 8.46 23.11
N ILE A 79 -19.15 7.94 22.30
CA ILE A 79 -19.12 6.53 21.91
C ILE A 79 -18.15 5.80 22.85
N GLU A 80 -18.69 4.87 23.67
CA GLU A 80 -17.95 4.08 24.67
C GLU A 80 -16.88 3.16 24.04
N CYS A 81 -15.76 3.71 23.60
CA CYS A 81 -14.60 2.92 23.20
C CYS A 81 -13.59 2.85 24.35
N ARG A 82 -13.64 1.79 25.17
CA ARG A 82 -12.94 1.63 26.46
C ARG A 82 -11.41 1.46 26.37
N ARG A 83 -10.76 1.64 25.22
CA ARG A 83 -9.30 1.40 25.05
C ARG A 83 -8.45 2.62 24.74
N LEU A 84 -8.99 3.80 24.53
CA LEU A 84 -8.27 5.02 24.14
C LEU A 84 -7.72 5.81 25.35
N LYS A 85 -6.97 5.18 26.24
CA LYS A 85 -6.22 5.91 27.29
C LYS A 85 -5.12 6.83 26.75
N PHE A 86 -4.70 6.65 25.52
CA PHE A 86 -3.59 7.39 24.90
C PHE A 86 -4.06 8.70 24.25
N GLU A 87 -5.21 8.72 23.58
CA GLU A 87 -5.77 9.95 22.96
C GLU A 87 -6.24 10.98 24.00
N ILE A 88 -6.63 10.53 25.19
CA ILE A 88 -6.97 11.45 26.31
C ILE A 88 -5.78 12.37 26.63
N ARG A 89 -4.54 11.90 26.53
CA ARG A 89 -3.34 12.71 26.81
C ARG A 89 -3.08 13.81 25.76
N VAL A 90 -3.35 13.57 24.49
CA VAL A 90 -3.21 14.59 23.44
C VAL A 90 -4.34 15.63 23.55
N LEU A 91 -5.55 15.22 23.91
CA LEU A 91 -6.67 16.13 24.15
C LEU A 91 -6.49 16.96 25.44
N ASP A 92 -5.89 16.38 26.48
CA ASP A 92 -5.56 17.10 27.71
C ASP A 92 -4.47 18.17 27.44
N LEU A 93 -3.52 17.91 26.54
CA LEU A 93 -2.51 18.89 26.10
C LEU A 93 -3.12 20.07 25.32
N VAL A 94 -4.11 19.83 24.46
CA VAL A 94 -4.80 20.90 23.71
C VAL A 94 -5.75 21.72 24.61
N GLN A 95 -6.37 21.10 25.63
CA GLN A 95 -7.16 21.81 26.64
C GLN A 95 -6.30 22.61 27.64
N PHE A 96 -5.03 22.23 27.81
CA PHE A 96 -4.09 22.88 28.74
C PHE A 96 -3.69 24.29 28.26
N GLU A 97 -3.52 24.53 26.95
CA GLU A 97 -3.29 25.87 26.44
C GLU A 97 -4.48 26.84 26.67
N ALA A 98 -5.68 26.30 26.89
CA ALA A 98 -6.88 27.10 27.12
C ALA A 98 -7.14 27.44 28.61
N HIS A 99 -6.58 26.72 29.58
CA HIS A 99 -7.00 26.82 31.00
C HIS A 99 -5.88 26.87 32.07
N GLY A 100 -4.63 27.11 31.76
CA GLY A 100 -3.58 27.64 32.64
C GLY A 100 -3.45 27.00 34.04
N SER A 101 -3.44 25.67 34.23
CA SER A 101 -3.21 25.04 35.50
C SER A 101 -2.19 23.91 35.45
N ASP A 102 -1.32 23.91 36.43
CA ASP A 102 -0.09 23.12 36.62
C ASP A 102 -0.31 21.59 36.63
N CYS A 103 0.32 20.87 35.70
CA CYS A 103 0.60 19.43 35.78
C CYS A 103 1.94 19.13 35.12
N SER A 104 2.95 18.97 35.97
CA SER A 104 4.30 18.55 35.60
C SER A 104 4.35 17.04 35.40
N GLU A 105 4.45 16.54 34.17
CA GLU A 105 5.09 15.23 33.94
C GLU A 105 5.58 14.93 32.53
N TYR A 106 5.21 15.69 31.47
CA TYR A 106 5.86 15.55 30.14
C TYR A 106 5.86 16.91 29.43
N SER A 107 7.01 17.31 28.88
CA SER A 107 7.12 18.52 28.09
C SER A 107 6.60 18.30 26.66
N ILE A 108 6.00 19.34 26.07
CA ILE A 108 5.56 19.34 24.63
C ILE A 108 6.73 18.88 23.74
N ALA A 109 7.97 19.24 24.06
CA ALA A 109 9.18 18.86 23.34
C ALA A 109 9.43 17.35 23.31
N GLU A 110 9.10 16.60 24.38
CA GLU A 110 9.27 15.13 24.43
C GLU A 110 8.24 14.42 23.55
N VAL A 111 7.02 14.96 23.44
CA VAL A 111 5.97 14.43 22.55
C VAL A 111 6.31 14.74 21.08
N GLU A 112 6.86 15.90 20.76
CA GLU A 112 7.31 16.28 19.42
C GLU A 112 8.54 15.46 18.97
N GLU A 113 9.43 15.06 19.87
CA GLU A 113 10.60 14.24 19.55
C GLU A 113 10.21 12.79 19.22
N GLU A 114 9.14 12.26 19.81
CA GLU A 114 8.65 10.89 19.59
C GLU A 114 7.71 10.75 18.40
N PHE A 115 6.91 11.77 18.08
CA PHE A 115 5.80 11.69 17.09
C PHE A 115 5.93 12.63 15.87
N GLY A 116 6.91 13.54 15.84
CA GLY A 116 6.97 14.64 14.88
C GLY A 116 5.96 15.75 15.22
N SER A 117 6.15 16.95 14.65
CA SER A 117 5.23 18.04 14.93
C SER A 117 3.85 17.79 14.28
N VAL A 118 2.77 18.26 14.90
CA VAL A 118 1.40 18.19 14.36
C VAL A 118 1.34 18.82 12.96
N ASP A 119 2.16 19.82 12.70
CA ASP A 119 2.26 20.49 11.41
C ASP A 119 2.92 19.60 10.32
N ASP A 120 3.84 18.71 10.70
CA ASP A 120 4.46 17.77 9.74
C ASP A 120 3.45 16.72 9.29
N ILE A 121 2.65 16.23 10.21
CA ILE A 121 1.56 15.28 9.96
C ILE A 121 0.48 15.92 9.08
N ARG A 122 0.07 17.16 9.41
CA ARG A 122 -0.89 17.94 8.61
C ARG A 122 -0.38 18.17 7.19
N ARG A 123 0.90 18.49 7.03
CA ARG A 123 1.53 18.74 5.72
C ARG A 123 1.65 17.46 4.89
N GLU A 124 1.98 16.34 5.51
CA GLU A 124 2.04 15.04 4.85
C GLU A 124 0.66 14.63 4.31
N ALA A 125 -0.39 14.80 5.10
CA ALA A 125 -1.76 14.52 4.70
C ALA A 125 -2.28 15.47 3.60
N GLN A 126 -2.03 16.76 3.71
CA GLN A 126 -2.37 17.73 2.65
C GLN A 126 -1.67 17.37 1.34
N THR A 127 -0.44 16.89 1.40
CA THR A 127 0.31 16.47 0.21
C THR A 127 -0.31 15.23 -0.43
N MET A 128 -0.83 14.28 0.36
CA MET A 128 -1.51 13.08 -0.17
C MET A 128 -2.84 13.41 -0.87
N THR A 129 -3.57 14.44 -0.44
CA THR A 129 -4.79 14.89 -1.13
C THR A 129 -4.49 15.60 -2.46
N LEU A 130 -3.29 16.12 -2.64
CA LEU A 130 -2.84 16.79 -3.86
C LEU A 130 -2.28 15.82 -4.91
N ILE A 131 -2.08 14.55 -4.57
CA ILE A 131 -1.61 13.53 -5.54
C ILE A 131 -2.72 13.28 -6.56
N ASP A 132 -2.46 13.65 -7.81
CA ASP A 132 -3.35 13.41 -8.94
C ASP A 132 -2.55 12.89 -10.14
N HIS A 133 -2.62 11.59 -10.35
CA HIS A 133 -1.91 10.91 -11.42
C HIS A 133 -2.73 9.70 -11.91
N PRO A 134 -2.83 9.44 -13.22
CA PRO A 134 -3.67 8.38 -13.77
C PRO A 134 -3.31 6.97 -13.27
N ASN A 135 -2.05 6.73 -12.92
CA ASN A 135 -1.58 5.44 -12.43
C ASN A 135 -1.48 5.36 -10.90
N ILE A 136 -2.13 6.26 -10.17
CA ILE A 136 -2.19 6.26 -8.71
C ILE A 136 -3.66 6.21 -8.26
N ILE A 137 -3.98 5.42 -7.25
CA ILE A 137 -5.30 5.44 -6.62
C ILE A 137 -5.41 6.72 -5.80
N LYS A 138 -6.41 7.55 -6.13
CA LYS A 138 -6.76 8.76 -5.39
C LYS A 138 -7.93 8.46 -4.46
N ALA A 139 -7.82 8.80 -3.18
CA ALA A 139 -8.98 8.82 -2.30
C ALA A 139 -9.91 9.97 -2.70
N TYR A 140 -11.21 9.69 -2.80
CA TYR A 140 -12.23 10.70 -3.07
C TYR A 140 -12.58 11.49 -1.82
N CYS A 141 -12.75 10.78 -0.70
CA CYS A 141 -12.95 11.32 0.63
C CYS A 141 -12.64 10.25 1.67
N SER A 142 -12.54 10.68 2.94
CA SER A 142 -12.42 9.78 4.09
C SER A 142 -13.17 10.38 5.28
N PHE A 143 -13.76 9.52 6.12
CA PHE A 143 -14.53 9.90 7.30
C PHE A 143 -14.64 8.71 8.26
N VAL A 144 -14.95 8.99 9.52
CA VAL A 144 -15.07 7.99 10.57
C VAL A 144 -16.51 7.51 10.71
N VAL A 145 -16.68 6.19 10.82
CA VAL A 145 -17.95 5.53 11.11
C VAL A 145 -17.70 4.56 12.25
N ASP A 146 -18.28 4.81 13.40
CA ASP A 146 -18.03 4.09 14.65
C ASP A 146 -16.49 4.03 14.96
N CYS A 147 -15.92 2.84 15.10
CA CYS A 147 -14.49 2.63 15.31
C CYS A 147 -13.72 2.34 14.01
N ASN A 148 -14.26 2.72 12.84
CA ASN A 148 -13.62 2.48 11.56
C ASN A 148 -13.41 3.79 10.79
N LEU A 149 -12.22 3.94 10.18
CA LEU A 149 -12.00 4.95 9.18
C LEU A 149 -12.40 4.41 7.81
N TRP A 150 -13.35 5.06 7.17
CA TRP A 150 -13.75 4.77 5.81
C TRP A 150 -12.98 5.66 4.84
N VAL A 151 -12.32 5.04 3.86
CA VAL A 151 -11.65 5.73 2.75
C VAL A 151 -12.35 5.33 1.47
N VAL A 152 -12.99 6.29 0.81
CA VAL A 152 -13.71 6.09 -0.45
C VAL A 152 -12.76 6.34 -1.63
N MET A 153 -12.72 5.41 -2.58
CA MET A 153 -11.80 5.44 -3.71
C MET A 153 -12.40 4.80 -4.96
N PRO A 154 -11.79 4.96 -6.15
CA PRO A 154 -12.22 4.25 -7.37
C PRO A 154 -12.30 2.74 -7.16
N PHE A 155 -13.37 2.11 -7.63
CA PHE A 155 -13.46 0.65 -7.64
C PHE A 155 -12.64 0.08 -8.80
N MET A 156 -11.64 -0.75 -8.47
CA MET A 156 -10.79 -1.44 -9.43
C MET A 156 -11.32 -2.85 -9.63
N ALA A 157 -12.16 -3.03 -10.65
CA ALA A 157 -13.02 -4.21 -10.84
C ALA A 157 -12.28 -5.54 -10.98
N GLU A 158 -11.00 -5.51 -11.36
CA GLU A 158 -10.19 -6.72 -11.53
C GLU A 158 -9.30 -7.03 -10.31
N GLY A 159 -9.28 -6.13 -9.32
CA GLY A 159 -8.50 -6.29 -8.09
C GLY A 159 -6.99 -6.15 -8.32
N SER A 160 -6.20 -6.80 -7.47
CA SER A 160 -4.74 -6.69 -7.52
C SER A 160 -4.09 -7.78 -8.40
N CYS A 161 -2.87 -7.49 -8.88
CA CYS A 161 -2.03 -8.47 -9.56
C CYS A 161 -1.83 -9.74 -8.72
N LEU A 162 -1.67 -9.59 -7.39
CA LEU A 162 -1.55 -10.73 -6.48
C LEU A 162 -2.80 -11.63 -6.49
N HIS A 163 -4.00 -11.02 -6.49
CA HIS A 163 -5.26 -11.77 -6.60
C HIS A 163 -5.31 -12.59 -7.89
N LEU A 164 -4.97 -11.97 -9.02
CA LEU A 164 -4.97 -12.68 -10.31
C LEU A 164 -3.95 -13.81 -10.33
N MET A 165 -2.75 -13.61 -9.79
CA MET A 165 -1.75 -14.68 -9.71
C MET A 165 -2.24 -15.85 -8.87
N LYS A 166 -2.78 -15.59 -7.68
CA LYS A 166 -3.28 -16.66 -6.79
C LYS A 166 -4.40 -17.50 -7.41
N ILE A 167 -5.23 -16.90 -8.25
CA ILE A 167 -6.44 -17.54 -8.80
C ILE A 167 -6.18 -18.21 -10.15
N ALA A 168 -5.50 -17.52 -11.06
CA ALA A 168 -5.40 -17.94 -12.46
C ALA A 168 -3.96 -18.09 -12.97
N TYR A 169 -2.96 -17.47 -12.31
CA TYR A 169 -1.59 -17.42 -12.81
C TYR A 169 -0.55 -17.77 -11.71
N PRO A 170 -0.61 -18.96 -11.11
CA PRO A 170 0.29 -19.32 -10.00
C PRO A 170 1.77 -19.35 -10.39
N GLU A 171 2.07 -19.53 -11.69
CA GLU A 171 3.43 -19.54 -12.27
C GLU A 171 3.84 -18.15 -12.79
N GLY A 172 3.07 -17.09 -12.48
CA GLY A 172 3.29 -15.72 -12.93
C GLY A 172 2.70 -15.38 -14.29
N PHE A 173 2.89 -14.14 -14.71
CA PHE A 173 2.36 -13.61 -15.96
C PHE A 173 3.32 -13.78 -17.14
N GLU A 174 2.80 -13.61 -18.34
CA GLU A 174 3.61 -13.47 -19.55
C GLU A 174 4.35 -12.12 -19.57
N GLU A 175 5.53 -12.09 -20.18
CA GLU A 175 6.38 -10.88 -20.24
C GLU A 175 5.67 -9.67 -20.84
N SER A 176 4.78 -9.87 -21.81
CA SER A 176 4.01 -8.77 -22.43
C SER A 176 3.10 -8.06 -21.44
N ALA A 177 2.43 -8.80 -20.56
CA ALA A 177 1.59 -8.24 -19.50
C ALA A 177 2.44 -7.61 -18.40
N ILE A 178 3.52 -8.29 -17.98
CA ILE A 178 4.49 -7.78 -17.00
C ILE A 178 5.04 -6.41 -17.46
N GLY A 179 5.44 -6.30 -18.72
CA GLY A 179 6.00 -5.05 -19.26
C GLY A 179 5.02 -3.89 -19.19
N SER A 180 3.75 -4.13 -19.49
CA SER A 180 2.70 -3.12 -19.44
C SER A 180 2.40 -2.71 -17.99
N ILE A 181 2.19 -3.68 -17.10
CA ILE A 181 1.92 -3.44 -15.67
C ILE A 181 3.05 -2.64 -15.03
N LEU A 182 4.28 -3.10 -15.20
CA LEU A 182 5.46 -2.46 -14.63
C LEU A 182 5.71 -1.06 -15.19
N LYS A 183 5.42 -0.82 -16.48
CA LYS A 183 5.54 0.51 -17.08
C LYS A 183 4.60 1.52 -16.43
N GLU A 184 3.34 1.16 -16.22
CA GLU A 184 2.36 2.03 -15.58
C GLU A 184 2.69 2.25 -14.10
N THR A 185 3.11 1.20 -13.38
CA THR A 185 3.62 1.31 -12.01
C THR A 185 4.83 2.23 -11.92
N LEU A 186 5.74 2.15 -12.88
CA LEU A 186 6.94 2.98 -12.91
C LEU A 186 6.63 4.47 -13.18
N LYS A 187 5.58 4.77 -13.97
CA LYS A 187 5.08 6.15 -14.14
C LYS A 187 4.55 6.72 -12.82
N ALA A 188 3.82 5.90 -12.05
CA ALA A 188 3.35 6.27 -10.73
C ALA A 188 4.53 6.59 -9.78
N LEU A 189 5.56 5.73 -9.76
CA LEU A 189 6.76 5.95 -8.95
C LEU A 189 7.56 7.18 -9.41
N GLU A 190 7.69 7.42 -10.71
CA GLU A 190 8.35 8.62 -11.23
C GLU A 190 7.66 9.89 -10.74
N TYR A 191 6.32 9.91 -10.82
CA TYR A 191 5.53 11.03 -10.32
C TYR A 191 5.74 11.25 -8.81
N LEU A 192 5.64 10.20 -7.98
CA LEU A 192 5.85 10.29 -6.54
C LEU A 192 7.25 10.78 -6.19
N HIS A 193 8.29 10.18 -6.79
CA HIS A 193 9.69 10.52 -6.53
C HIS A 193 10.02 11.97 -6.92
N ARG A 194 9.45 12.45 -8.01
CA ARG A 194 9.60 13.85 -8.45
C ARG A 194 8.99 14.83 -7.47
N HIS A 195 7.89 14.45 -6.80
CA HIS A 195 7.24 15.24 -5.75
C HIS A 195 7.82 14.98 -4.35
N GLY A 196 8.92 14.21 -4.23
CA GLY A 196 9.60 13.96 -2.98
C GLY A 196 8.97 12.88 -2.10
N HIS A 197 8.06 12.06 -2.64
CA HIS A 197 7.43 10.97 -1.91
C HIS A 197 8.12 9.64 -2.15
N ILE A 198 8.22 8.81 -1.11
CA ILE A 198 8.63 7.41 -1.16
C ILE A 198 7.39 6.56 -0.87
N HIS A 199 7.09 5.56 -1.71
CA HIS A 199 5.92 4.69 -1.53
C HIS A 199 6.11 3.67 -0.40
N ARG A 200 7.26 3.02 -0.31
CA ARG A 200 7.71 2.06 0.72
C ARG A 200 7.03 0.68 0.73
N ASP A 201 5.96 0.47 -0.04
CA ASP A 201 5.25 -0.83 -0.11
C ASP A 201 4.86 -1.21 -1.54
N VAL A 202 5.81 -1.12 -2.48
CA VAL A 202 5.59 -1.53 -3.88
C VAL A 202 5.62 -3.06 -3.95
N LYS A 203 4.46 -3.66 -4.30
CA LYS A 203 4.28 -5.12 -4.44
C LYS A 203 3.05 -5.42 -5.31
N ALA A 204 2.93 -6.65 -5.81
CA ALA A 204 1.79 -7.06 -6.66
C ALA A 204 0.42 -6.92 -5.96
N GLY A 205 0.38 -6.98 -4.63
CA GLY A 205 -0.85 -6.73 -3.85
C GLY A 205 -1.36 -5.30 -3.92
N ASN A 206 -0.47 -4.33 -4.17
CA ASN A 206 -0.77 -2.91 -4.24
C ASN A 206 -0.84 -2.38 -5.68
N ILE A 207 -0.75 -3.24 -6.70
CA ILE A 207 -0.96 -2.88 -8.09
C ILE A 207 -2.34 -3.38 -8.49
N LEU A 208 -3.27 -2.44 -8.68
CA LEU A 208 -4.68 -2.71 -8.97
C LEU A 208 -4.99 -2.51 -10.46
N MET A 209 -5.99 -3.23 -10.96
CA MET A 209 -6.43 -3.17 -12.36
C MET A 209 -7.94 -2.99 -12.44
N ASP A 210 -8.38 -2.24 -13.43
CA ASP A 210 -9.80 -2.13 -13.77
C ASP A 210 -10.17 -2.96 -15.00
N SER A 211 -11.47 -3.03 -15.32
CA SER A 211 -12.00 -3.76 -16.48
C SER A 211 -11.55 -3.23 -17.84
N ASN A 212 -11.04 -2.00 -17.93
CA ASN A 212 -10.48 -1.41 -19.13
C ASN A 212 -9.01 -1.79 -19.33
N GLY A 213 -8.38 -2.37 -18.32
CA GLY A 213 -6.95 -2.66 -18.28
C GLY A 213 -6.10 -1.53 -17.69
N GLU A 214 -6.71 -0.49 -17.13
CA GLU A 214 -5.96 0.55 -16.39
C GLU A 214 -5.24 -0.05 -15.20
N VAL A 215 -4.01 0.38 -14.99
CA VAL A 215 -3.15 -0.07 -13.89
C VAL A 215 -2.89 1.09 -12.96
N LYS A 216 -3.20 0.92 -11.68
CA LYS A 216 -2.98 1.94 -10.64
C LYS A 216 -2.25 1.37 -9.43
N LEU A 217 -1.27 2.13 -8.93
CA LEU A 217 -0.59 1.85 -7.68
C LEU A 217 -1.44 2.37 -6.52
N ALA A 218 -1.62 1.53 -5.51
CA ALA A 218 -2.47 1.79 -4.34
C ALA A 218 -1.69 1.66 -3.04
N ASP A 219 -2.34 2.02 -1.95
CA ASP A 219 -1.90 1.85 -0.56
C ASP A 219 -0.72 2.71 -0.14
N PHE A 220 -1.04 4.00 0.05
CA PHE A 220 -0.10 5.03 0.54
C PHE A 220 0.01 5.06 2.07
N GLY A 221 -0.60 4.09 2.78
CA GLY A 221 -0.67 4.07 4.26
C GLY A 221 0.69 4.05 4.97
N VAL A 222 1.78 3.84 4.23
CA VAL A 222 3.15 3.84 4.76
C VAL A 222 4.09 4.76 3.97
N SER A 223 3.55 5.64 3.12
CA SER A 223 4.34 6.61 2.35
C SER A 223 5.09 7.58 3.25
N ALA A 224 6.19 8.12 2.77
CA ALA A 224 6.95 9.17 3.45
C ALA A 224 7.31 10.29 2.48
N CYS A 225 7.25 11.53 2.96
CA CYS A 225 7.73 12.69 2.24
C CYS A 225 9.21 12.94 2.55
N LEU A 226 10.00 13.34 1.53
CA LEU A 226 11.42 13.74 1.67
C LEU A 226 11.59 15.25 1.88
N PHE A 227 10.49 16.02 1.92
CA PHE A 227 10.53 17.46 2.18
C PHE A 227 10.21 17.74 3.64
N ASP A 228 11.04 18.57 4.28
CA ASP A 228 10.83 19.08 5.63
C ASP A 228 11.09 20.59 5.64
N ARG A 229 10.16 21.39 6.21
CA ARG A 229 10.24 22.85 6.32
C ARG A 229 10.65 23.61 5.04
N GLY A 230 10.35 23.00 3.87
CA GLY A 230 10.75 23.55 2.57
C GLY A 230 12.08 23.05 2.04
N ASP A 231 12.88 22.38 2.85
CA ASP A 231 14.14 21.78 2.46
C ASP A 231 13.98 20.28 2.18
N ARG A 232 14.68 19.78 1.15
CA ARG A 232 14.66 18.37 0.80
C ARG A 232 15.53 17.57 1.77
N GLN A 233 14.93 16.69 2.56
CA GLN A 233 15.67 15.68 3.31
C GLN A 233 16.31 14.65 2.36
N ARG A 234 17.57 14.28 2.64
CA ARG A 234 18.31 13.36 1.78
C ARG A 234 17.93 11.90 2.00
N SER A 235 17.44 11.55 3.20
CA SER A 235 17.15 10.14 3.56
C SER A 235 16.17 10.02 4.72
N ARG A 236 15.56 8.84 4.87
CA ARG A 236 14.67 8.43 5.96
C ARG A 236 15.29 7.28 6.75
N ASN A 237 14.94 7.16 8.04
CA ASN A 237 15.44 6.12 8.94
C ASN A 237 14.34 5.21 9.47
N THR A 238 13.07 5.40 9.08
CA THR A 238 11.93 4.64 9.59
C THR A 238 11.89 3.23 8.98
N PHE A 239 11.82 2.20 9.83
CA PHE A 239 11.72 0.80 9.42
C PHE A 239 10.27 0.45 9.08
N VAL A 240 9.90 0.47 7.80
CA VAL A 240 8.54 0.23 7.30
C VAL A 240 8.58 -0.53 5.97
N GLY A 241 7.63 -1.44 5.75
CA GLY A 241 7.42 -2.17 4.50
C GLY A 241 7.16 -3.67 4.70
N THR A 242 6.99 -4.39 3.61
CA THR A 242 6.77 -5.85 3.61
C THR A 242 8.12 -6.58 3.44
N PRO A 243 8.51 -7.51 4.33
CA PRO A 243 9.88 -8.05 4.42
C PRO A 243 10.51 -8.51 3.11
N CYS A 244 9.78 -9.23 2.25
CA CYS A 244 10.34 -9.74 0.97
C CYS A 244 10.70 -8.63 -0.03
N TRP A 245 10.06 -7.46 0.06
CA TRP A 245 10.23 -6.33 -0.85
C TRP A 245 11.14 -5.23 -0.30
N MET A 246 11.54 -5.33 0.97
CA MET A 246 12.41 -4.33 1.62
C MET A 246 13.82 -4.32 1.03
N ALA A 247 14.32 -3.12 0.74
CA ALA A 247 15.68 -2.91 0.26
C ALA A 247 16.71 -3.08 1.40
N PRO A 248 17.96 -3.50 1.11
CA PRO A 248 18.99 -3.71 2.12
C PRO A 248 19.27 -2.49 3.01
N GLU A 249 19.22 -1.28 2.45
CA GLU A 249 19.46 -0.03 3.19
C GLU A 249 18.33 0.32 4.16
N VAL A 250 17.10 -0.15 3.91
CA VAL A 250 15.96 0.00 4.86
C VAL A 250 16.20 -0.85 6.12
N LEU A 251 16.94 -1.96 5.97
CA LEU A 251 17.24 -2.92 7.03
C LEU A 251 18.48 -2.56 7.85
N GLN A 252 19.23 -1.51 7.47
CA GLN A 252 20.48 -1.12 8.12
C GLN A 252 20.29 0.18 8.91
N PRO A 253 20.30 0.14 10.25
CA PRO A 253 20.18 1.34 11.08
C PRO A 253 21.25 2.38 10.76
N GLY A 254 20.88 3.66 10.70
CA GLY A 254 21.82 4.78 10.58
C GLY A 254 22.31 5.11 9.17
N THR A 255 22.05 4.29 8.14
CA THR A 255 22.44 4.61 6.77
C THR A 255 21.48 5.56 6.07
N GLY A 256 20.22 5.57 6.49
CA GLY A 256 19.14 6.28 5.82
C GLY A 256 18.84 5.76 4.40
N TYR A 257 17.64 5.96 3.93
CA TYR A 257 17.23 5.55 2.58
C TYR A 257 16.40 6.65 1.89
N ASP A 258 16.34 6.60 0.57
CA ASP A 258 15.56 7.51 -0.27
C ASP A 258 14.62 6.72 -1.19
N PHE A 259 14.08 7.38 -2.21
CA PHE A 259 13.21 6.78 -3.23
C PHE A 259 13.85 5.61 -4.01
N LYS A 260 15.16 5.36 -3.88
CA LYS A 260 15.82 4.18 -4.48
C LYS A 260 15.39 2.87 -3.81
N ALA A 261 14.86 2.92 -2.58
CA ALA A 261 14.25 1.78 -1.92
C ALA A 261 13.04 1.26 -2.70
N ASP A 262 12.21 2.16 -3.26
CA ASP A 262 11.08 1.76 -4.13
C ASP A 262 11.55 1.08 -5.41
N ILE A 263 12.72 1.45 -5.95
CA ILE A 263 13.30 0.80 -7.15
C ILE A 263 13.72 -0.63 -6.86
N TRP A 264 14.23 -0.91 -5.65
CA TRP A 264 14.48 -2.29 -5.22
C TRP A 264 13.15 -3.07 -5.11
N SER A 265 12.18 -2.52 -4.39
CA SER A 265 10.84 -3.15 -4.25
C SER A 265 10.18 -3.40 -5.60
N PHE A 266 10.33 -2.48 -6.55
CA PHE A 266 9.90 -2.63 -7.94
C PHE A 266 10.59 -3.80 -8.64
N GLY A 267 11.90 -3.99 -8.45
CA GLY A 267 12.65 -5.14 -8.96
C GLY A 267 12.17 -6.47 -8.37
N ILE A 268 11.89 -6.52 -7.06
CA ILE A 268 11.29 -7.69 -6.41
C ILE A 268 9.89 -7.96 -6.96
N THR A 269 9.07 -6.91 -7.16
CA THR A 269 7.74 -7.04 -7.76
C THR A 269 7.82 -7.57 -9.19
N ALA A 270 8.82 -7.19 -9.96
CA ALA A 270 9.04 -7.76 -11.31
C ALA A 270 9.31 -9.28 -11.24
N LEU A 271 10.07 -9.76 -10.26
CA LEU A 271 10.28 -11.19 -10.02
C LEU A 271 9.01 -11.87 -9.52
N GLU A 272 8.23 -11.21 -8.66
CA GLU A 272 6.94 -11.69 -8.17
C GLU A 272 5.96 -11.95 -9.33
N LEU A 273 5.83 -10.97 -10.24
CA LEU A 273 4.97 -11.10 -11.43
C LEU A 273 5.46 -12.17 -12.40
N ALA A 274 6.78 -12.41 -12.46
CA ALA A 274 7.38 -13.41 -13.34
C ALA A 274 7.20 -14.85 -12.84
N HIS A 275 7.20 -15.07 -11.52
CA HIS A 275 7.19 -16.39 -10.90
C HIS A 275 5.90 -16.72 -10.12
N GLY A 276 4.95 -15.77 -10.01
CA GLY A 276 3.73 -15.93 -9.22
C GLY A 276 3.92 -15.72 -7.71
N HIS A 277 5.15 -15.52 -7.25
CA HIS A 277 5.48 -15.31 -5.85
C HIS A 277 6.77 -14.49 -5.69
N ALA A 278 6.88 -13.74 -4.59
CA ALA A 278 8.09 -13.01 -4.27
C ALA A 278 9.26 -13.95 -3.91
N PRO A 279 10.51 -13.55 -4.20
CA PRO A 279 11.69 -14.25 -3.72
C PRO A 279 11.65 -14.43 -2.20
N PHE A 280 12.10 -15.59 -1.72
CA PHE A 280 12.19 -15.92 -0.28
C PHE A 280 10.85 -15.96 0.48
N SER A 281 9.69 -15.83 -0.18
CA SER A 281 8.36 -15.83 0.48
C SER A 281 8.03 -17.09 1.30
N LYS A 282 8.75 -18.20 1.07
CA LYS A 282 8.62 -19.46 1.83
C LYS A 282 9.30 -19.43 3.20
N TYR A 283 10.12 -18.42 3.50
CA TYR A 283 10.87 -18.31 4.75
C TYR A 283 10.18 -17.38 5.76
N PRO A 284 10.40 -17.58 7.06
CA PRO A 284 9.93 -16.64 8.09
C PRO A 284 10.49 -15.22 7.87
N PRO A 285 9.75 -14.17 8.24
CA PRO A 285 10.13 -12.77 7.97
C PRO A 285 11.56 -12.42 8.40
N MET A 286 11.96 -12.74 9.62
CA MET A 286 13.32 -12.45 10.12
C MET A 286 14.42 -13.12 9.28
N LYS A 287 14.18 -14.34 8.79
CA LYS A 287 15.13 -15.02 7.91
C LYS A 287 15.22 -14.34 6.54
N VAL A 288 14.11 -13.84 6.01
CA VAL A 288 14.08 -13.07 4.75
C VAL A 288 14.95 -11.83 4.88
N LEU A 289 14.80 -11.06 5.96
CA LEU A 289 15.60 -9.86 6.22
C LEU A 289 17.10 -10.16 6.25
N LEU A 290 17.51 -11.22 6.96
CA LEU A 290 18.90 -11.66 7.00
C LEU A 290 19.41 -12.08 5.60
N MET A 291 18.59 -12.84 4.84
CA MET A 291 18.96 -13.26 3.48
C MET A 291 19.12 -12.07 2.53
N THR A 292 18.29 -11.03 2.65
CA THR A 292 18.40 -9.80 1.86
C THR A 292 19.72 -9.06 2.11
N ILE A 293 20.16 -9.05 3.37
CA ILE A 293 21.45 -8.41 3.74
C ILE A 293 22.64 -9.27 3.31
N GLN A 294 22.63 -10.57 3.59
CA GLN A 294 23.80 -11.44 3.47
C GLN A 294 24.01 -12.04 2.08
N ASN A 295 22.94 -12.46 1.41
CA ASN A 295 23.03 -13.18 0.14
C ASN A 295 23.18 -12.22 -1.05
N ALA A 296 23.59 -12.76 -2.20
CA ALA A 296 23.48 -12.04 -3.47
C ALA A 296 22.04 -11.65 -3.76
N PRO A 297 21.79 -10.51 -4.43
CA PRO A 297 20.44 -10.12 -4.84
C PRO A 297 19.75 -11.23 -5.65
N PRO A 298 18.43 -11.43 -5.47
CA PRO A 298 17.69 -12.35 -6.33
C PRO A 298 17.64 -11.82 -7.77
N GLY A 299 17.43 -12.70 -8.74
CA GLY A 299 17.38 -12.29 -10.14
C GLY A 299 16.81 -13.41 -11.02
N LEU A 300 16.67 -13.10 -12.32
CA LEU A 300 16.29 -14.06 -13.35
C LEU A 300 17.53 -14.75 -13.90
N ASP A 301 17.52 -16.06 -13.84
CA ASP A 301 18.60 -16.89 -14.37
C ASP A 301 18.45 -17.08 -15.89
N TYR A 302 19.60 -17.07 -16.62
CA TYR A 302 19.55 -17.20 -18.08
C TYR A 302 19.19 -18.62 -18.56
N ASP A 303 19.53 -19.64 -17.80
CA ASP A 303 19.26 -21.03 -18.16
C ASP A 303 17.88 -21.52 -17.66
N ARG A 304 17.48 -21.13 -16.45
CA ARG A 304 16.21 -21.50 -15.86
C ARG A 304 15.05 -20.68 -16.42
N ASP A 305 15.24 -19.37 -16.54
CA ASP A 305 14.18 -18.41 -16.92
C ASP A 305 14.22 -18.06 -18.42
N LYS A 306 14.39 -19.09 -19.29
CA LYS A 306 14.52 -18.93 -20.75
C LYS A 306 13.32 -18.27 -21.42
N LYS A 307 12.13 -18.34 -20.80
CA LYS A 307 10.90 -17.72 -21.30
C LYS A 307 10.96 -16.19 -21.33
N PHE A 308 11.88 -15.58 -20.57
CA PHE A 308 12.01 -14.11 -20.46
C PHE A 308 13.15 -13.57 -21.31
N SER A 309 12.90 -12.39 -21.90
CA SER A 309 13.87 -11.71 -22.76
C SER A 309 15.09 -11.22 -21.98
N LYS A 310 16.21 -11.04 -22.70
CA LYS A 310 17.41 -10.46 -22.15
C LYS A 310 17.17 -9.07 -21.58
N SER A 311 16.36 -8.23 -22.25
CA SER A 311 16.05 -6.88 -21.81
C SER A 311 15.28 -6.86 -20.48
N PHE A 312 14.37 -7.81 -20.25
CA PHE A 312 13.67 -7.95 -18.97
C PHE A 312 14.66 -8.33 -17.85
N LYS A 313 15.51 -9.32 -18.08
CA LYS A 313 16.54 -9.76 -17.12
C LYS A 313 17.50 -8.63 -16.74
N GLU A 314 17.96 -7.85 -17.72
CA GLU A 314 18.84 -6.69 -17.50
C GLU A 314 18.13 -5.60 -16.69
N MET A 315 16.86 -5.30 -16.98
CA MET A 315 16.06 -4.32 -16.23
C MET A 315 15.93 -4.73 -14.75
N VAL A 316 15.59 -6.00 -14.48
CA VAL A 316 15.51 -6.52 -13.10
C VAL A 316 16.85 -6.43 -12.39
N ALA A 317 17.94 -6.85 -13.04
CA ALA A 317 19.29 -6.78 -12.48
C ALA A 317 19.72 -5.33 -12.13
N MET A 318 19.31 -4.34 -12.92
CA MET A 318 19.56 -2.92 -12.61
C MET A 318 18.83 -2.43 -11.37
N CYS A 319 17.64 -2.96 -11.09
CA CYS A 319 16.86 -2.59 -9.91
C CYS A 319 17.42 -3.24 -8.63
N LEU A 320 17.90 -4.48 -8.72
CA LEU A 320 18.31 -5.31 -7.59
C LEU A 320 19.83 -5.22 -7.32
N VAL A 321 20.35 -4.00 -7.24
CA VAL A 321 21.72 -3.70 -6.82
C VAL A 321 21.70 -3.26 -5.36
N LYS A 322 22.52 -3.89 -4.49
CA LYS A 322 22.58 -3.56 -3.06
C LYS A 322 23.00 -2.12 -2.78
N ASP A 323 23.96 -1.62 -3.54
CA ASP A 323 24.38 -0.22 -3.47
C ASP A 323 23.29 0.68 -4.07
N GLN A 324 22.51 1.38 -3.20
CA GLN A 324 21.42 2.24 -3.63
C GLN A 324 21.86 3.34 -4.62
N THR A 325 23.11 3.81 -4.53
CA THR A 325 23.61 4.87 -5.41
C THR A 325 23.73 4.43 -6.87
N LYS A 326 23.92 3.13 -7.10
CA LYS A 326 24.05 2.52 -8.44
C LYS A 326 22.69 2.15 -9.05
N ARG A 327 21.61 2.11 -8.26
CA ARG A 327 20.27 1.86 -8.81
C ARG A 327 19.83 3.04 -9.68
N PRO A 328 19.17 2.80 -10.81
CA PRO A 328 18.62 3.86 -11.65
C PRO A 328 17.47 4.59 -10.91
N THR A 329 17.11 5.79 -11.39
CA THR A 329 15.86 6.45 -11.03
C THR A 329 14.71 5.87 -11.84
N ALA A 330 13.45 6.08 -11.40
CA ALA A 330 12.26 5.69 -12.15
C ALA A 330 12.24 6.31 -13.56
N GLU A 331 12.61 7.60 -13.68
CA GLU A 331 12.75 8.29 -14.97
C GLU A 331 13.75 7.62 -15.91
N LYS A 332 14.91 7.19 -15.37
CA LYS A 332 15.93 6.50 -16.16
C LYS A 332 15.46 5.12 -16.60
N LEU A 333 14.76 4.38 -15.72
CA LEU A 333 14.19 3.06 -16.04
C LEU A 333 13.13 3.14 -17.13
N LEU A 334 12.26 4.15 -17.15
CA LEU A 334 11.24 4.36 -18.19
C LEU A 334 11.85 4.45 -19.60
N LYS A 335 13.12 4.84 -19.71
CA LYS A 335 13.87 4.93 -20.97
C LYS A 335 14.54 3.60 -21.36
N HIS A 336 14.45 2.56 -20.50
CA HIS A 336 15.06 1.25 -20.76
C HIS A 336 14.38 0.55 -21.95
N PRO A 337 15.10 -0.21 -22.80
CA PRO A 337 14.57 -0.91 -23.97
C PRO A 337 13.35 -1.79 -23.66
N PHE A 338 13.30 -2.44 -22.50
CA PHE A 338 12.18 -3.25 -22.03
C PHE A 338 10.85 -2.45 -22.05
N PHE A 339 10.85 -1.23 -21.52
CA PHE A 339 9.66 -0.39 -21.43
C PHE A 339 9.33 0.34 -22.75
N LYS A 340 10.32 0.58 -23.60
CA LYS A 340 10.05 1.14 -24.94
C LYS A 340 9.17 0.23 -25.79
N ASN A 341 9.34 -1.08 -25.64
CA ASN A 341 8.61 -2.10 -26.39
C ASN A 341 7.35 -2.59 -25.68
N ALA A 342 7.06 -2.12 -24.45
CA ALA A 342 5.87 -2.51 -23.71
C ALA A 342 4.60 -2.02 -24.40
N LYS A 343 3.65 -2.94 -24.61
CA LYS A 343 2.35 -2.66 -25.23
C LYS A 343 1.49 -1.77 -24.32
N PRO A 344 0.50 -1.05 -24.88
CA PRO A 344 -0.53 -0.42 -24.06
C PRO A 344 -1.25 -1.44 -23.17
N PRO A 345 -1.59 -1.09 -21.92
CA PRO A 345 -2.22 -2.01 -20.98
C PRO A 345 -3.52 -2.63 -21.49
N GLU A 346 -4.32 -1.87 -22.22
CA GLU A 346 -5.59 -2.30 -22.81
C GLU A 346 -5.43 -3.51 -23.75
N LEU A 347 -4.25 -3.69 -24.34
CA LEU A 347 -3.97 -4.78 -25.27
C LEU A 347 -3.37 -6.02 -24.62
N SER A 348 -2.70 -5.86 -23.47
CA SER A 348 -1.95 -6.94 -22.81
C SER A 348 -2.53 -7.32 -21.46
N VAL A 349 -2.88 -6.33 -20.62
CA VAL A 349 -3.40 -6.55 -19.28
C VAL A 349 -4.84 -7.06 -19.33
N LYS A 350 -5.68 -6.49 -20.19
CA LYS A 350 -7.09 -6.90 -20.33
C LYS A 350 -7.27 -8.39 -20.66
N LYS A 351 -6.30 -9.00 -21.32
CA LYS A 351 -6.32 -10.45 -21.60
C LYS A 351 -6.20 -11.33 -20.35
N LEU A 352 -5.62 -10.80 -19.27
CA LEU A 352 -5.41 -11.58 -18.05
C LEU A 352 -6.73 -11.94 -17.35
N PHE A 353 -7.80 -11.21 -17.60
CA PHE A 353 -9.07 -11.39 -16.88
C PHE A 353 -10.30 -11.53 -17.82
N ALA A 354 -10.09 -11.62 -19.15
CA ALA A 354 -11.18 -11.67 -20.13
C ALA A 354 -12.20 -12.79 -19.86
N ASP A 355 -11.73 -13.95 -19.37
CA ASP A 355 -12.56 -15.14 -19.12
C ASP A 355 -12.76 -15.42 -17.61
N LEU A 356 -12.39 -14.48 -16.73
CA LEU A 356 -12.50 -14.68 -15.30
C LEU A 356 -13.85 -14.19 -14.74
N PRO A 357 -14.37 -14.85 -13.68
CA PRO A 357 -15.58 -14.38 -13.01
C PRO A 357 -15.31 -13.04 -12.30
N PRO A 358 -16.37 -12.29 -11.92
CA PRO A 358 -16.24 -11.03 -11.20
C PRO A 358 -15.38 -11.13 -9.93
N LEU A 359 -14.70 -10.02 -9.56
CA LEU A 359 -13.74 -9.95 -8.46
C LEU A 359 -14.27 -10.56 -7.15
N TRP A 360 -15.48 -10.19 -6.75
CA TRP A 360 -16.08 -10.67 -5.49
C TRP A 360 -16.30 -12.19 -5.46
N LYS A 361 -16.59 -12.81 -6.61
CA LYS A 361 -16.65 -14.27 -6.71
C LYS A 361 -15.27 -14.88 -6.53
N ARG A 362 -14.26 -14.32 -7.23
CA ARG A 362 -12.85 -14.77 -7.12
C ARG A 362 -12.32 -14.65 -5.70
N VAL A 363 -12.62 -13.56 -5.00
CA VAL A 363 -12.22 -13.36 -3.60
C VAL A 363 -12.85 -14.40 -2.68
N LYS A 364 -14.15 -14.67 -2.84
CA LYS A 364 -14.84 -15.70 -2.06
C LYS A 364 -14.25 -17.09 -2.28
N ASP A 365 -13.97 -17.46 -3.53
CA ASP A 365 -13.36 -18.75 -3.87
C ASP A 365 -11.95 -18.87 -3.26
N LEU A 366 -11.19 -17.77 -3.23
CA LEU A 366 -9.87 -17.72 -2.62
C LEU A 366 -9.93 -17.90 -1.10
N GLN A 367 -10.87 -17.22 -0.42
CA GLN A 367 -11.10 -17.37 1.01
C GLN A 367 -11.43 -18.82 1.40
N VAL A 368 -12.26 -19.50 0.61
CA VAL A 368 -12.59 -20.92 0.81
C VAL A 368 -11.36 -21.81 0.65
N LYS A 369 -10.53 -21.58 -0.38
CA LYS A 369 -9.29 -22.29 -0.60
C LYS A 369 -8.28 -22.09 0.53
N ASP A 370 -8.09 -20.85 0.96
CA ASP A 370 -7.15 -20.51 2.05
C ASP A 370 -7.62 -21.13 3.38
N ALA A 371 -8.92 -21.10 3.68
CA ALA A 371 -9.50 -21.77 4.85
C ALA A 371 -9.31 -23.30 4.81
N ALA A 372 -9.51 -23.93 3.66
CA ALA A 372 -9.28 -25.36 3.49
C ALA A 372 -7.81 -25.76 3.67
N GLN A 373 -6.87 -24.97 3.14
CA GLN A 373 -5.43 -25.19 3.33
C GLN A 373 -4.99 -25.02 4.80
N LEU A 374 -5.59 -24.05 5.50
CA LEU A 374 -5.34 -23.82 6.94
C LEU A 374 -5.87 -24.99 7.78
N ALA A 375 -7.03 -25.54 7.43
CA ALA A 375 -7.59 -26.72 8.09
C ALA A 375 -6.70 -27.95 7.89
N LEU A 376 -6.25 -28.19 6.65
CA LEU A 376 -5.32 -29.28 6.33
C LEU A 376 -3.99 -29.20 7.11
N LYS A 377 -3.42 -28.00 7.23
CA LYS A 377 -2.18 -27.79 8.01
C LYS A 377 -2.32 -28.03 9.51
N LYS A 378 -3.54 -27.97 10.05
CA LYS A 378 -3.83 -28.23 11.48
C LYS A 378 -4.15 -29.69 11.78
N MET A 379 -4.32 -30.54 10.76
CA MET A 379 -4.57 -31.96 10.94
C MET A 379 -3.28 -32.74 11.32
N PRO A 380 -3.35 -33.83 12.11
CA PRO A 380 -2.22 -34.69 12.35
C PRO A 380 -1.64 -35.29 11.07
N SER A 381 -0.34 -35.49 11.00
CA SER A 381 0.38 -35.92 9.78
C SER A 381 -0.17 -37.18 9.13
N ALA A 382 -0.66 -38.15 9.93
CA ALA A 382 -1.25 -39.41 9.43
C ALA A 382 -2.56 -39.21 8.65
N GLU A 383 -3.36 -38.17 9.00
CA GLU A 383 -4.60 -37.85 8.29
C GLU A 383 -4.33 -37.03 7.02
N GLN A 384 -3.23 -36.26 7.01
CA GLN A 384 -2.81 -35.52 5.81
C GLN A 384 -2.35 -36.42 4.67
N GLU A 385 -1.66 -37.53 5.00
CA GLU A 385 -1.23 -38.51 4.01
C GLU A 385 -2.41 -39.28 3.39
N ALA A 386 -3.45 -39.60 4.16
CA ALA A 386 -4.65 -40.30 3.69
C ALA A 386 -5.47 -39.43 2.69
N ILE A 387 -5.54 -38.14 2.88
CA ILE A 387 -6.27 -37.22 1.98
C ILE A 387 -5.50 -36.94 0.69
N SER A 388 -4.17 -36.98 0.71
CA SER A 388 -3.33 -36.77 -0.49
C SER A 388 -3.26 -37.99 -1.42
N GLN A 389 -3.81 -39.16 -1.03
CA GLN A 389 -3.85 -40.38 -1.81
C GLN A 389 -5.22 -40.64 -2.51
N VAL A 390 -6.18 -39.75 -2.35
CA VAL A 390 -7.50 -39.76 -3.01
C VAL A 390 -7.57 -38.62 -4.04
#